data_519981c72f66e91a433000a1d13313f0
#
_entry.id   519981c72f66e91a433000a1d13313f0
#
_cell.length_a   1.000
_cell.length_b   1.000
_cell.length_c   1.000
_cell.angle_alpha   90.00
_cell.angle_beta   90.00
_cell.angle_gamma   90.00
#
_symmetry.space_group_name_H-M   'P 1'
#
loop_
_entity.id
_entity.type
_entity.pdbx_description
1 polymer ?
#
loop_
_entity_poly.entity_id
_entity_poly.type
_entity_poly.pdbx_seq_one_letter_code
_entity_poly.pdbx_strand_id
1 'polypeptide(L)'
;MKNEKSLDTLCAALCYAMGIEAPAQAAAPSAELCAYVDEKLAGRKADRIVMFNPDAVAQWIYEKYPQMLREFTDLTELALPFCTVMPSVTPVCFGTMYTGAQPEIHGIRSYTKPVIAIDTISDALIRAGKKPAIVCTDGDSMSRIYLEREMDYYFYPTMEEVNAKAAELILADRHDFIAIYNGSYDTIMHKFGTQRMEALGELRANARPFGMFDSMIRDKWKHHNTLLGFAMDHGCHAIDGNCGSHGLDMDEDLNILHRYVIHPSQD
;
A
#
# COMPACT_ATOMS: atom_id res chain seq x y z
N MET A 1 10.30 14.29 14.26
CA MET A 1 9.60 15.36 13.47
C MET A 1 8.73 14.65 12.45
N LYS A 2 7.47 15.09 12.31
CA LYS A 2 6.53 14.49 11.34
C LYS A 2 6.98 14.78 9.90
N ASN A 3 6.78 13.81 9.04
CA ASN A 3 6.97 13.99 7.61
C ASN A 3 6.00 15.06 7.06
N GLU A 4 6.46 15.81 6.07
CA GLU A 4 5.67 16.95 5.56
C GLU A 4 4.57 16.53 4.58
N LYS A 5 4.77 15.41 3.87
CA LYS A 5 3.84 14.93 2.84
C LYS A 5 2.73 14.10 3.45
N SER A 6 1.50 14.51 3.22
CA SER A 6 0.31 13.79 3.69
C SER A 6 -0.02 12.57 2.82
N LEU A 7 -0.50 11.50 3.45
CA LEU A 7 -0.86 10.24 2.79
C LEU A 7 -2.00 10.39 1.77
N ASP A 8 -2.89 11.37 1.93
CA ASP A 8 -4.00 11.66 1.00
C ASP A 8 -3.54 12.05 -0.41
N THR A 9 -2.29 12.49 -0.56
CA THR A 9 -1.71 12.83 -1.88
C THR A 9 -1.40 11.60 -2.75
N LEU A 10 -1.49 10.38 -2.21
CA LEU A 10 -1.13 9.15 -2.92
C LEU A 10 -2.19 8.76 -3.98
N CYS A 11 -3.48 8.80 -3.64
CA CYS A 11 -4.54 8.36 -4.55
C CYS A 11 -4.46 9.06 -5.91
N ALA A 12 -4.41 10.39 -5.91
CA ALA A 12 -4.32 11.18 -7.13
C ALA A 12 -3.00 10.93 -7.89
N ALA A 13 -1.89 10.65 -7.19
CA ALA A 13 -0.62 10.32 -7.82
C ALA A 13 -0.65 8.95 -8.52
N LEU A 14 -1.34 7.95 -7.96
CA LEU A 14 -1.56 6.65 -8.62
C LEU A 14 -2.47 6.80 -9.85
N CYS A 15 -3.54 7.62 -9.74
CA CYS A 15 -4.38 7.95 -10.90
C CYS A 15 -3.58 8.67 -11.99
N TYR A 16 -2.73 9.64 -11.62
CA TYR A 16 -1.82 10.31 -12.55
C TYR A 16 -0.87 9.30 -13.25
N ALA A 17 -0.32 8.37 -12.49
CA ALA A 17 0.56 7.34 -13.04
C ALA A 17 -0.14 6.50 -14.12
N MET A 18 -1.43 6.25 -14.00
CA MET A 18 -2.24 5.49 -14.97
C MET A 18 -2.90 6.38 -16.04
N GLY A 19 -2.74 7.69 -15.97
CA GLY A 19 -3.36 8.64 -16.91
C GLY A 19 -4.89 8.68 -16.82
N ILE A 20 -5.44 8.50 -15.63
CA ILE A 20 -6.88 8.54 -15.37
C ILE A 20 -7.24 9.71 -14.43
N GLU A 21 -8.51 10.13 -14.46
CA GLU A 21 -9.04 11.15 -13.58
C GLU A 21 -9.15 10.60 -12.14
N ALA A 22 -8.63 11.34 -11.19
CA ALA A 22 -8.72 11.00 -9.77
C ALA A 22 -10.14 11.22 -9.21
N PRO A 23 -10.49 10.60 -8.06
CA PRO A 23 -11.70 10.97 -7.31
C PRO A 23 -11.76 12.48 -7.05
N ALA A 24 -12.95 13.08 -7.21
CA ALA A 24 -13.12 14.53 -7.16
C ALA A 24 -12.71 15.17 -5.82
N GLN A 25 -12.80 14.40 -4.73
CA GLN A 25 -12.41 14.82 -3.38
C GLN A 25 -10.94 14.57 -3.05
N ALA A 26 -10.17 13.93 -3.95
CA ALA A 26 -8.78 13.59 -3.69
C ALA A 26 -7.92 14.84 -3.59
N ALA A 27 -6.97 14.84 -2.65
CA ALA A 27 -5.95 15.86 -2.55
C ALA A 27 -5.08 15.92 -3.82
N ALA A 28 -4.37 17.02 -4.01
CA ALA A 28 -3.43 17.14 -5.11
C ALA A 28 -2.38 16.00 -5.07
N PRO A 29 -1.94 15.48 -6.23
CA PRO A 29 -1.06 14.33 -6.27
C PRO A 29 0.33 14.65 -5.70
N SER A 30 0.99 13.64 -5.12
CA SER A 30 2.41 13.73 -4.74
C SER A 30 3.25 14.08 -5.97
N ALA A 31 3.83 15.29 -5.96
CA ALA A 31 4.62 15.81 -7.07
C ALA A 31 5.83 14.92 -7.36
N GLU A 32 6.46 14.36 -6.32
CA GLU A 32 7.64 13.52 -6.47
C GLU A 32 7.31 12.17 -7.11
N LEU A 33 6.16 11.56 -6.76
CA LEU A 33 5.74 10.32 -7.42
C LEU A 33 5.38 10.59 -8.88
N CYS A 34 4.69 11.69 -9.17
CA CYS A 34 4.38 12.09 -10.54
C CYS A 34 5.66 12.33 -11.36
N ALA A 35 6.62 13.07 -10.81
CA ALA A 35 7.90 13.34 -11.47
C ALA A 35 8.70 12.05 -11.75
N TYR A 36 8.70 11.12 -10.77
CA TYR A 36 9.34 9.82 -10.94
C TYR A 36 8.69 9.00 -12.08
N VAL A 37 7.36 9.00 -12.15
CA VAL A 37 6.62 8.34 -13.25
C VAL A 37 7.00 8.96 -14.60
N ASP A 38 6.99 10.29 -14.72
CA ASP A 38 7.31 10.99 -15.96
C ASP A 38 8.76 10.76 -16.39
N GLU A 39 9.71 10.75 -15.45
CA GLU A 39 11.12 10.46 -15.70
C GLU A 39 11.30 9.02 -16.22
N LYS A 40 10.77 8.03 -15.49
CA LYS A 40 10.98 6.61 -15.81
C LYS A 40 10.25 6.16 -17.07
N LEU A 41 9.10 6.74 -17.35
CA LEU A 41 8.29 6.38 -18.50
C LEU A 41 8.39 7.36 -19.68
N ALA A 42 9.26 8.35 -19.59
CA ALA A 42 9.46 9.37 -20.63
C ALA A 42 8.13 10.02 -21.06
N GLY A 43 7.29 10.38 -20.08
CA GLY A 43 5.98 11.00 -20.27
C GLY A 43 4.85 10.01 -20.62
N ARG A 44 5.14 8.71 -20.82
CA ARG A 44 4.10 7.67 -20.93
C ARG A 44 3.46 7.40 -19.57
N LYS A 45 2.41 6.58 -19.57
CA LYS A 45 1.68 6.21 -18.35
C LYS A 45 1.88 4.72 -18.03
N ALA A 46 1.61 4.36 -16.79
CA ALA A 46 1.65 2.97 -16.36
C ALA A 46 0.40 2.22 -16.88
N ASP A 47 0.64 1.04 -17.43
CA ASP A 47 -0.43 0.12 -17.83
C ASP A 47 -0.92 -0.70 -16.64
N ARG A 48 -0.01 -0.99 -15.72
CA ARG A 48 -0.22 -1.84 -14.56
C ARG A 48 0.31 -1.18 -13.28
N ILE A 49 -0.43 -1.33 -12.19
CA ILE A 49 0.06 -0.99 -10.84
C ILE A 49 -0.17 -2.19 -9.91
N VAL A 50 0.86 -2.55 -9.15
CA VAL A 50 0.77 -3.48 -8.03
C VAL A 50 1.17 -2.75 -6.75
N MET A 51 0.26 -2.70 -5.78
CA MET A 51 0.50 -2.11 -4.47
C MET A 51 0.54 -3.21 -3.44
N PHE A 52 1.72 -3.48 -2.89
CA PHE A 52 1.89 -4.36 -1.74
C PHE A 52 1.83 -3.50 -0.47
N ASN A 53 0.82 -3.76 0.34
CA ASN A 53 0.48 -2.96 1.51
C ASN A 53 0.75 -3.74 2.81
N PRO A 54 1.98 -3.71 3.35
CA PRO A 54 2.25 -4.25 4.68
C PRO A 54 1.70 -3.30 5.74
N ASP A 55 1.06 -3.86 6.77
CA ASP A 55 0.47 -3.12 7.87
C ASP A 55 1.50 -2.72 8.93
N ALA A 56 1.37 -1.53 9.49
CA ALA A 56 2.08 -1.01 10.66
C ALA A 56 3.61 -0.89 10.53
N VAL A 57 4.16 -0.82 9.33
CA VAL A 57 5.62 -0.74 9.13
C VAL A 57 6.10 0.70 9.22
N ALA A 58 6.51 1.14 10.40
CA ALA A 58 6.96 2.50 10.69
C ALA A 58 8.27 2.88 9.98
N GLN A 59 8.46 4.16 9.68
CA GLN A 59 9.71 4.67 9.12
C GLN A 59 10.91 4.39 10.01
N TRP A 60 10.78 4.55 11.35
CA TRP A 60 11.87 4.30 12.30
C TRP A 60 12.37 2.84 12.26
N ILE A 61 11.53 1.88 11.82
CA ILE A 61 11.92 0.48 11.62
C ILE A 61 12.93 0.35 10.48
N TYR A 62 12.72 1.07 9.37
CA TYR A 62 13.69 1.12 8.27
C TYR A 62 15.05 1.66 8.71
N GLU A 63 15.02 2.70 9.55
CA GLU A 63 16.21 3.34 10.05
C GLU A 63 16.99 2.43 11.02
N LYS A 64 16.27 1.70 11.84
CA LYS A 64 16.85 0.85 12.89
C LYS A 64 17.26 -0.54 12.40
N TYR A 65 16.50 -1.12 11.45
CA TYR A 65 16.69 -2.50 10.99
C TYR A 65 16.80 -2.59 9.46
N PRO A 66 17.65 -1.79 8.80
CA PRO A 66 17.72 -1.76 7.34
C PRO A 66 18.05 -3.12 6.73
N GLN A 67 18.82 -3.96 7.45
CA GLN A 67 19.18 -5.30 6.96
C GLN A 67 18.00 -6.27 6.86
N MET A 68 16.92 -6.04 7.62
CA MET A 68 15.72 -6.89 7.57
C MET A 68 14.88 -6.60 6.33
N LEU A 69 15.06 -5.44 5.71
CA LEU A 69 14.26 -4.91 4.63
C LEU A 69 15.01 -4.88 3.29
N ARG A 70 16.30 -5.28 3.26
CA ARG A 70 17.14 -5.21 2.05
C ARG A 70 16.56 -5.97 0.85
N GLU A 71 15.90 -7.09 1.08
CA GLU A 71 15.33 -7.92 0.01
C GLU A 71 14.35 -7.14 -0.88
N PHE A 72 13.72 -6.04 -0.38
CA PHE A 72 12.90 -5.17 -1.20
C PHE A 72 13.48 -3.75 -1.35
N THR A 73 14.22 -3.21 -0.38
CA THR A 73 14.78 -1.86 -0.52
C THR A 73 15.79 -1.78 -1.65
N ASP A 74 16.54 -2.86 -1.90
CA ASP A 74 17.51 -2.94 -3.00
C ASP A 74 16.83 -3.08 -4.39
N LEU A 75 15.54 -3.43 -4.43
CA LEU A 75 14.74 -3.51 -5.66
C LEU A 75 14.03 -2.21 -6.01
N THR A 76 13.88 -1.31 -5.04
CA THR A 76 13.10 -0.08 -5.20
C THR A 76 14.01 1.14 -5.36
N GLU A 77 13.59 2.09 -6.19
CA GLU A 77 14.40 3.26 -6.56
C GLU A 77 13.94 4.54 -5.86
N LEU A 78 12.63 4.72 -5.70
CA LEU A 78 12.04 5.90 -5.07
C LEU A 78 11.63 5.58 -3.63
N ALA A 79 12.08 6.40 -2.68
CA ALA A 79 11.64 6.38 -1.29
C ALA A 79 10.87 7.67 -0.99
N LEU A 80 9.61 7.56 -0.57
CA LEU A 80 8.75 8.69 -0.25
C LEU A 80 8.30 8.64 1.22
N PRO A 81 8.80 9.56 2.05
CA PRO A 81 8.29 9.72 3.40
C PRO A 81 6.91 10.37 3.38
N PHE A 82 5.94 9.71 4.02
CA PHE A 82 4.59 10.24 4.22
C PHE A 82 4.30 10.39 5.72
N CYS A 83 3.49 11.37 6.05
CA CYS A 83 2.77 11.45 7.31
C CYS A 83 1.39 10.84 7.08
N THR A 84 1.05 9.76 7.80
CA THR A 84 -0.30 9.20 7.75
C THR A 84 -1.28 10.07 8.55
N VAL A 85 -2.55 9.66 8.61
CA VAL A 85 -3.62 10.45 9.23
C VAL A 85 -3.97 9.96 10.63
N MET A 86 -4.70 10.80 11.37
CA MET A 86 -5.19 10.47 12.71
C MET A 86 -6.66 10.05 12.70
N PRO A 87 -7.01 9.06 13.53
CA PRO A 87 -6.13 8.14 14.24
C PRO A 87 -5.39 7.20 13.27
N SER A 88 -4.11 6.93 13.54
CA SER A 88 -3.26 6.08 12.71
C SER A 88 -3.61 4.60 12.92
N VAL A 89 -4.75 4.20 12.40
CA VAL A 89 -5.29 2.83 12.44
C VAL A 89 -5.71 2.40 11.04
N THR A 90 -5.57 1.13 10.77
CA THR A 90 -5.71 0.50 9.44
C THR A 90 -6.89 1.00 8.60
N PRO A 91 -8.16 0.96 9.07
CA PRO A 91 -9.28 1.36 8.22
C PRO A 91 -9.33 2.86 7.92
N VAL A 92 -8.80 3.70 8.81
CA VAL A 92 -8.72 5.16 8.62
C VAL A 92 -7.63 5.49 7.61
N CYS A 93 -6.45 4.90 7.77
CA CYS A 93 -5.30 5.16 6.90
C CYS A 93 -5.53 4.63 5.48
N PHE A 94 -6.05 3.41 5.31
CA PHE A 94 -6.43 2.91 3.98
C PHE A 94 -7.57 3.72 3.37
N GLY A 95 -8.57 4.13 4.17
CA GLY A 95 -9.62 5.05 3.71
C GLY A 95 -9.01 6.29 3.06
N THR A 96 -8.05 6.92 3.73
CA THR A 96 -7.32 8.07 3.17
C THR A 96 -6.46 7.72 1.97
N MET A 97 -5.70 6.62 2.05
CA MET A 97 -4.73 6.20 1.01
C MET A 97 -5.38 6.04 -0.36
N TYR A 98 -6.57 5.45 -0.42
CA TYR A 98 -7.22 5.10 -1.68
C TYR A 98 -8.47 5.91 -2.03
N THR A 99 -8.87 6.88 -1.19
CA THR A 99 -9.82 7.94 -1.57
C THR A 99 -9.13 9.25 -1.91
N GLY A 100 -7.92 9.46 -1.40
CA GLY A 100 -7.22 10.75 -1.45
C GLY A 100 -7.86 11.80 -0.55
N ALA A 101 -8.69 11.40 0.42
CA ALA A 101 -9.47 12.30 1.28
C ALA A 101 -9.09 12.12 2.76
N GLN A 102 -9.21 13.18 3.54
CA GLN A 102 -9.03 13.14 4.99
C GLN A 102 -10.17 12.35 5.68
N PRO A 103 -9.96 11.84 6.91
CA PRO A 103 -10.95 11.03 7.64
C PRO A 103 -12.33 11.69 7.80
N GLU A 104 -12.36 13.02 7.90
CA GLU A 104 -13.60 13.78 8.00
C GLU A 104 -14.46 13.70 6.73
N ILE A 105 -13.81 13.47 5.57
CA ILE A 105 -14.44 13.41 4.26
C ILE A 105 -14.83 11.97 3.90
N HIS A 106 -13.93 10.99 4.08
CA HIS A 106 -14.25 9.60 3.77
C HIS A 106 -15.08 8.89 4.85
N GLY A 107 -15.24 9.51 6.03
CA GLY A 107 -16.19 9.12 7.08
C GLY A 107 -15.70 8.06 8.06
N ILE A 108 -14.54 7.42 7.85
CA ILE A 108 -13.95 6.47 8.81
C ILE A 108 -13.03 7.24 9.75
N ARG A 109 -13.41 7.35 11.03
CA ARG A 109 -12.70 8.17 12.04
C ARG A 109 -12.23 7.38 13.26
N SER A 110 -12.36 6.06 13.22
CA SER A 110 -11.96 5.16 14.29
C SER A 110 -11.74 3.75 13.72
N TYR A 111 -11.33 2.81 14.55
CA TYR A 111 -11.17 1.40 14.14
C TYR A 111 -12.54 0.74 13.91
N THR A 112 -13.23 1.21 12.87
CA THR A 112 -14.48 0.65 12.35
C THR A 112 -14.32 0.38 10.85
N LYS A 113 -15.08 -0.56 10.30
CA LYS A 113 -14.91 -1.02 8.92
C LYS A 113 -16.19 -0.85 8.08
N PRO A 114 -16.83 0.35 8.07
CA PRO A 114 -17.95 0.59 7.16
C PRO A 114 -17.49 0.59 5.72
N VAL A 115 -18.36 0.26 4.79
CA VAL A 115 -18.09 0.46 3.36
C VAL A 115 -17.95 1.97 3.09
N ILE A 116 -16.89 2.36 2.40
CA ILE A 116 -16.64 3.76 2.03
C ILE A 116 -17.68 4.19 0.99
N ALA A 117 -18.45 5.22 1.33
CA ALA A 117 -19.56 5.70 0.49
C ALA A 117 -19.11 6.70 -0.61
N ILE A 118 -17.92 7.26 -0.49
CA ILE A 118 -17.38 8.19 -1.48
C ILE A 118 -16.52 7.46 -2.51
N ASP A 119 -16.18 8.16 -3.56
CA ASP A 119 -15.35 7.67 -4.66
C ASP A 119 -13.96 7.23 -4.18
N THR A 120 -13.46 6.14 -4.72
CA THR A 120 -12.13 5.59 -4.42
C THR A 120 -11.31 5.45 -5.69
N ILE A 121 -10.04 5.10 -5.57
CA ILE A 121 -9.21 4.76 -6.73
C ILE A 121 -9.84 3.64 -7.57
N SER A 122 -10.52 2.66 -6.94
CA SER A 122 -11.19 1.58 -7.66
C SER A 122 -12.34 2.10 -8.51
N ASP A 123 -13.13 3.05 -8.00
CA ASP A 123 -14.20 3.69 -8.76
C ASP A 123 -13.63 4.48 -9.94
N ALA A 124 -12.54 5.20 -9.75
CA ALA A 124 -11.83 5.93 -10.81
C ALA A 124 -11.31 4.98 -11.90
N LEU A 125 -10.73 3.85 -11.51
CA LEU A 125 -10.25 2.80 -12.41
C LEU A 125 -11.39 2.19 -13.23
N ILE A 126 -12.50 1.83 -12.57
CA ILE A 126 -13.69 1.25 -13.23
C ILE A 126 -14.26 2.25 -14.26
N ARG A 127 -14.39 3.53 -13.92
CA ARG A 127 -14.83 4.58 -14.85
C ARG A 127 -13.91 4.71 -16.07
N ALA A 128 -12.63 4.48 -15.89
CA ALA A 128 -11.64 4.49 -16.97
C ALA A 128 -11.57 3.16 -17.76
N GLY A 129 -12.47 2.21 -17.50
CA GLY A 129 -12.49 0.90 -18.14
C GLY A 129 -11.36 -0.04 -17.70
N LYS A 130 -10.69 0.25 -16.59
CA LYS A 130 -9.63 -0.56 -16.02
C LYS A 130 -10.18 -1.54 -14.97
N LYS A 131 -9.43 -2.61 -14.72
CA LYS A 131 -9.84 -3.73 -13.87
C LYS A 131 -9.05 -3.73 -12.56
N PRO A 132 -9.58 -3.18 -11.47
CA PRO A 132 -8.96 -3.30 -10.14
C PRO A 132 -9.26 -4.65 -9.49
N ALA A 133 -8.33 -5.09 -8.63
CA ALA A 133 -8.50 -6.22 -7.73
C ALA A 133 -7.94 -5.91 -6.34
N ILE A 134 -8.58 -6.48 -5.31
CA ILE A 134 -8.07 -6.51 -3.93
C ILE A 134 -7.82 -7.96 -3.53
N VAL A 135 -6.64 -8.22 -2.97
CA VAL A 135 -6.25 -9.52 -2.42
C VAL A 135 -5.83 -9.33 -0.97
N CYS A 136 -6.55 -9.92 -0.03
CA CYS A 136 -6.28 -9.75 1.40
C CYS A 136 -6.84 -10.92 2.21
N THR A 137 -6.57 -10.93 3.52
CA THR A 137 -7.24 -11.87 4.41
C THR A 137 -8.69 -11.47 4.68
N ASP A 138 -9.56 -12.48 4.86
CA ASP A 138 -10.98 -12.22 5.16
C ASP A 138 -11.13 -11.59 6.55
N GLY A 139 -11.98 -10.57 6.66
CA GLY A 139 -12.22 -9.82 7.88
C GLY A 139 -11.27 -8.66 8.14
N ASP A 140 -10.19 -8.53 7.36
CA ASP A 140 -9.31 -7.37 7.41
C ASP A 140 -9.99 -6.08 6.96
N SER A 141 -9.38 -4.94 7.26
CA SER A 141 -9.94 -3.63 6.91
C SER A 141 -10.19 -3.51 5.41
N MET A 142 -9.23 -3.90 4.57
CA MET A 142 -9.38 -3.82 3.12
C MET A 142 -10.49 -4.73 2.57
N SER A 143 -10.75 -5.88 3.20
CA SER A 143 -11.84 -6.78 2.79
C SER A 143 -13.23 -6.23 3.09
N ARG A 144 -13.34 -5.17 3.87
CA ARG A 144 -14.62 -4.62 4.33
C ARG A 144 -14.91 -3.23 3.80
N ILE A 145 -13.94 -2.32 3.88
CA ILE A 145 -14.18 -0.89 3.58
C ILE A 145 -14.34 -0.60 2.09
N TYR A 146 -13.89 -1.51 1.18
CA TYR A 146 -13.98 -1.32 -0.27
C TYR A 146 -15.02 -2.20 -0.96
N LEU A 147 -15.90 -2.86 -0.22
CA LEU A 147 -16.99 -3.66 -0.79
C LEU A 147 -17.96 -2.81 -1.65
N GLU A 148 -18.89 -3.47 -2.31
CA GLU A 148 -19.97 -2.87 -3.11
C GLU A 148 -19.50 -2.12 -4.37
N ARG A 149 -18.38 -2.55 -4.98
CA ARG A 149 -17.87 -2.03 -6.25
C ARG A 149 -17.77 -3.13 -7.30
N GLU A 150 -17.91 -2.77 -8.55
CA GLU A 150 -17.80 -3.72 -9.70
C GLU A 150 -16.32 -4.05 -10.00
N MET A 151 -15.67 -4.71 -9.03
CA MET A 151 -14.27 -5.13 -9.12
C MET A 151 -14.08 -6.54 -8.59
N ASP A 152 -12.88 -7.10 -8.76
CA ASP A 152 -12.58 -8.43 -8.27
C ASP A 152 -12.06 -8.41 -6.85
N TYR A 153 -12.64 -9.28 -6.00
CA TYR A 153 -12.28 -9.45 -4.60
C TYR A 153 -11.80 -10.87 -4.34
N TYR A 154 -10.62 -10.98 -3.73
CA TYR A 154 -10.00 -12.25 -3.39
C TYR A 154 -9.65 -12.25 -1.91
N PHE A 155 -10.48 -12.91 -1.09
CA PHE A 155 -10.33 -12.98 0.35
C PHE A 155 -9.98 -14.41 0.77
N TYR A 156 -8.92 -14.54 1.54
CA TYR A 156 -8.38 -15.83 1.95
C TYR A 156 -8.17 -15.89 3.46
N PRO A 157 -8.14 -17.09 4.07
CA PRO A 157 -7.91 -17.21 5.51
C PRO A 157 -6.48 -16.94 5.95
N THR A 158 -5.49 -17.07 5.05
CA THR A 158 -4.07 -16.94 5.38
C THR A 158 -3.31 -16.04 4.43
N MET A 159 -2.22 -15.43 4.92
CA MET A 159 -1.33 -14.61 4.09
C MET A 159 -0.58 -15.42 3.03
N GLU A 160 -0.34 -16.69 3.26
CA GLU A 160 0.25 -17.59 2.25
C GLU A 160 -0.68 -17.72 1.03
N GLU A 161 -1.97 -17.93 1.26
CA GLU A 161 -2.97 -17.99 0.18
C GLU A 161 -3.17 -16.63 -0.51
N VAL A 162 -3.13 -15.53 0.23
CA VAL A 162 -3.15 -14.16 -0.31
C VAL A 162 -1.97 -13.95 -1.27
N ASN A 163 -0.75 -14.29 -0.84
CA ASN A 163 0.44 -14.14 -1.66
C ASN A 163 0.41 -15.06 -2.90
N ALA A 164 -0.07 -16.29 -2.74
CA ALA A 164 -0.23 -17.23 -3.85
C ALA A 164 -1.24 -16.71 -4.88
N LYS A 165 -2.37 -16.14 -4.42
CA LYS A 165 -3.36 -15.55 -5.31
C LYS A 165 -2.85 -14.31 -6.02
N ALA A 166 -2.14 -13.44 -5.33
CA ALA A 166 -1.51 -12.28 -5.95
C ALA A 166 -0.54 -12.69 -7.07
N ALA A 167 0.27 -13.71 -6.84
CA ALA A 167 1.14 -14.28 -7.87
C ALA A 167 0.36 -14.84 -9.06
N GLU A 168 -0.74 -15.56 -8.81
CA GLU A 168 -1.64 -16.04 -9.87
C GLU A 168 -2.22 -14.89 -10.70
N LEU A 169 -2.65 -13.79 -10.08
CA LEU A 169 -3.19 -12.63 -10.78
C LEU A 169 -2.14 -11.95 -11.67
N ILE A 170 -0.89 -11.82 -11.17
CA ILE A 170 0.23 -11.31 -11.97
C ILE A 170 0.46 -12.22 -13.18
N LEU A 171 0.47 -13.55 -12.99
CA LEU A 171 0.66 -14.49 -14.10
C LEU A 171 -0.49 -14.47 -15.11
N ALA A 172 -1.71 -14.25 -14.65
CA ALA A 172 -2.90 -14.21 -15.50
C ALA A 172 -3.00 -12.93 -16.34
N ASP A 173 -2.34 -11.84 -15.94
CA ASP A 173 -2.29 -10.53 -16.63
C ASP A 173 -3.67 -9.98 -17.04
N ARG A 174 -4.64 -10.03 -16.12
CA ARG A 174 -6.02 -9.62 -16.38
C ARG A 174 -6.44 -8.34 -15.64
N HIS A 175 -5.64 -7.89 -14.68
CA HIS A 175 -5.95 -6.74 -13.84
C HIS A 175 -4.97 -5.60 -14.10
N ASP A 176 -5.48 -4.39 -14.13
CA ASP A 176 -4.67 -3.18 -14.32
C ASP A 176 -4.14 -2.64 -12.99
N PHE A 177 -4.85 -2.92 -11.91
CA PHE A 177 -4.48 -2.51 -10.56
C PHE A 177 -4.71 -3.67 -9.56
N ILE A 178 -3.68 -4.03 -8.81
CA ILE A 178 -3.78 -5.08 -7.79
C ILE A 178 -3.31 -4.50 -6.45
N ALA A 179 -4.22 -4.38 -5.48
CA ALA A 179 -3.90 -4.05 -4.10
C ALA A 179 -3.79 -5.32 -3.27
N ILE A 180 -2.64 -5.55 -2.67
CA ILE A 180 -2.34 -6.73 -1.85
C ILE A 180 -2.09 -6.26 -0.43
N TYR A 181 -2.91 -6.68 0.53
CA TYR A 181 -2.73 -6.31 1.93
C TYR A 181 -2.09 -7.45 2.72
N ASN A 182 -1.16 -7.09 3.60
CA ASN A 182 -0.46 -8.02 4.48
C ASN A 182 -0.43 -7.49 5.93
N GLY A 183 -1.29 -8.04 6.80
CA GLY A 183 -1.41 -7.68 8.22
C GLY A 183 -0.52 -8.50 9.17
N SER A 184 0.42 -9.32 8.68
CA SER A 184 1.18 -10.24 9.54
C SER A 184 2.03 -9.51 10.58
N TYR A 185 2.76 -8.45 10.16
CA TYR A 185 3.62 -7.71 11.08
C TYR A 185 2.79 -7.03 12.18
N ASP A 186 1.70 -6.36 11.84
CA ASP A 186 0.80 -5.72 12.79
C ASP A 186 0.29 -6.70 13.84
N THR A 187 -0.24 -7.83 13.39
CA THR A 187 -0.76 -8.89 14.28
C THR A 187 0.29 -9.39 15.27
N ILE A 188 1.52 -9.60 14.82
CA ILE A 188 2.60 -10.13 15.65
C ILE A 188 3.19 -9.06 16.57
N MET A 189 3.33 -7.82 16.10
CA MET A 189 3.86 -6.74 16.91
C MET A 189 2.92 -6.38 18.09
N HIS A 190 1.62 -6.43 17.88
CA HIS A 190 0.65 -6.27 18.97
C HIS A 190 0.83 -7.32 20.08
N LYS A 191 1.14 -8.55 19.70
CA LYS A 191 1.24 -9.67 20.63
C LYS A 191 2.60 -9.77 21.32
N PHE A 192 3.68 -9.51 20.60
CA PHE A 192 5.05 -9.76 21.07
C PHE A 192 5.91 -8.49 21.19
N GLY A 193 5.45 -7.37 20.67
CA GLY A 193 6.19 -6.10 20.64
C GLY A 193 6.88 -5.85 19.30
N THR A 194 7.04 -4.57 18.99
CA THR A 194 7.50 -4.08 17.69
C THR A 194 8.90 -4.56 17.26
N GLN A 195 9.77 -4.92 18.21
CA GLN A 195 11.20 -5.21 17.99
C GLN A 195 11.59 -6.64 18.43
N ARG A 196 10.64 -7.47 18.77
CA ARG A 196 10.94 -8.88 19.12
C ARG A 196 11.26 -9.68 17.88
N MET A 197 11.97 -10.79 18.07
CA MET A 197 12.39 -11.67 16.98
C MET A 197 11.23 -12.15 16.15
N GLU A 198 10.07 -12.40 16.77
CA GLU A 198 8.84 -12.80 16.12
C GLU A 198 8.37 -11.70 15.14
N ALA A 199 8.28 -10.45 15.60
CA ALA A 199 7.86 -9.32 14.76
C ALA A 199 8.88 -9.00 13.64
N LEU A 200 10.17 -8.98 13.99
CA LEU A 200 11.23 -8.78 12.99
C LEU A 200 11.29 -9.92 11.97
N GLY A 201 10.93 -11.15 12.38
CA GLY A 201 10.77 -12.29 11.48
C GLY A 201 9.65 -12.06 10.45
N GLU A 202 8.50 -11.56 10.90
CA GLU A 202 7.39 -11.20 10.00
C GLU A 202 7.73 -10.03 9.07
N LEU A 203 8.45 -9.03 9.58
CA LEU A 203 8.93 -7.92 8.77
C LEU A 203 9.80 -8.42 7.61
N ARG A 204 10.72 -9.34 7.87
CA ARG A 204 11.53 -9.98 6.84
C ARG A 204 10.69 -10.88 5.93
N ALA A 205 9.69 -11.59 6.48
CA ALA A 205 8.78 -12.42 5.70
C ALA A 205 7.95 -11.59 4.71
N ASN A 206 7.62 -10.33 5.02
CA ASN A 206 6.94 -9.40 4.11
C ASN A 206 7.80 -9.00 2.90
N ALA A 207 9.12 -8.97 3.05
CA ALA A 207 10.03 -8.60 1.95
C ALA A 207 10.05 -9.65 0.82
N ARG A 208 9.90 -10.93 1.16
CA ARG A 208 10.00 -12.04 0.19
C ARG A 208 8.90 -12.03 -0.89
N PRO A 209 7.60 -11.90 -0.56
CA PRO A 209 6.56 -11.81 -1.58
C PRO A 209 6.78 -10.63 -2.52
N PHE A 210 7.21 -9.48 -2.00
CA PHE A 210 7.49 -8.31 -2.83
C PHE A 210 8.60 -8.61 -3.87
N GLY A 211 9.71 -9.22 -3.45
CA GLY A 211 10.78 -9.63 -4.36
C GLY A 211 10.34 -10.67 -5.39
N MET A 212 9.46 -11.60 -4.99
CA MET A 212 8.84 -12.54 -5.91
C MET A 212 7.97 -11.83 -6.95
N PHE A 213 7.10 -10.90 -6.53
CA PHE A 213 6.25 -10.12 -7.44
C PHE A 213 7.08 -9.27 -8.39
N ASP A 214 8.13 -8.61 -7.91
CA ASP A 214 9.07 -7.86 -8.75
C ASP A 214 9.67 -8.73 -9.86
N SER A 215 10.17 -9.92 -9.48
CA SER A 215 10.74 -10.86 -10.45
C SER A 215 9.72 -11.33 -11.49
N MET A 216 8.48 -11.63 -11.05
CA MET A 216 7.40 -12.06 -11.94
C MET A 216 6.98 -10.95 -12.90
N ILE A 217 6.86 -9.72 -12.42
CA ILE A 217 6.55 -8.54 -13.25
C ILE A 217 7.61 -8.37 -14.33
N ARG A 218 8.89 -8.39 -13.96
CA ARG A 218 10.00 -8.27 -14.92
C ARG A 218 10.05 -9.38 -15.96
N ASP A 219 9.60 -10.58 -15.62
CA ASP A 219 9.58 -11.71 -16.55
C ASP A 219 8.32 -11.74 -17.43
N LYS A 220 7.14 -11.48 -16.85
CA LYS A 220 5.84 -11.69 -17.51
C LYS A 220 5.23 -10.42 -18.11
N TRP A 221 5.50 -9.25 -17.53
CA TRP A 221 4.88 -7.98 -17.94
C TRP A 221 5.82 -7.08 -18.75
N LYS A 222 6.69 -7.68 -19.56
CA LYS A 222 7.64 -6.95 -20.40
C LYS A 222 7.01 -5.97 -21.38
N HIS A 223 5.74 -6.16 -21.72
CA HIS A 223 4.96 -5.30 -22.60
C HIS A 223 4.25 -4.16 -21.87
N HIS A 224 4.31 -4.14 -20.55
CA HIS A 224 3.62 -3.15 -19.72
C HIS A 224 4.60 -2.20 -19.05
N ASN A 225 4.21 -0.93 -19.02
CA ASN A 225 4.78 0.04 -18.08
C ASN A 225 4.17 -0.25 -16.70
N THR A 226 4.96 -0.75 -15.76
CA THR A 226 4.45 -1.21 -14.46
C THR A 226 5.03 -0.41 -13.30
N LEU A 227 4.17 0.09 -12.42
CA LEU A 227 4.56 0.64 -11.11
C LEU A 227 4.32 -0.43 -10.04
N LEU A 228 5.36 -0.76 -9.27
CA LEU A 228 5.28 -1.63 -8.11
C LEU A 228 5.60 -0.83 -6.85
N GLY A 229 4.69 -0.83 -5.86
CA GLY A 229 4.82 -0.11 -4.60
C GLY A 229 4.81 -1.01 -3.38
N PHE A 230 5.71 -0.72 -2.43
CA PHE A 230 5.70 -1.22 -1.05
C PHE A 230 5.22 -0.07 -0.17
N ALA A 231 3.95 -0.11 0.24
CA ALA A 231 3.24 1.05 0.73
C ALA A 231 2.38 0.70 1.97
N MET A 232 2.94 0.96 3.14
CA MET A 232 2.28 0.78 4.43
C MET A 232 1.28 1.90 4.71
N ASP A 233 0.37 1.63 5.62
CA ASP A 233 -0.72 2.53 5.98
C ASP A 233 -0.40 3.42 7.19
N HIS A 234 0.25 2.88 8.22
CA HIS A 234 0.70 3.60 9.42
C HIS A 234 1.96 2.97 10.01
N GLY A 235 2.49 3.61 11.05
CA GLY A 235 3.58 3.10 11.85
C GLY A 235 3.09 2.43 13.14
N CYS A 236 4.01 2.22 14.08
CA CYS A 236 3.74 1.61 15.38
C CYS A 236 4.77 2.03 16.42
N HIS A 237 4.41 1.89 17.70
CA HIS A 237 5.27 2.13 18.85
C HIS A 237 5.23 0.98 19.86
N ALA A 238 6.23 0.90 20.71
CA ALA A 238 6.25 -0.05 21.80
C ALA A 238 5.44 0.47 23.00
N ILE A 239 4.72 -0.42 23.65
CA ILE A 239 4.02 -0.14 24.92
C ILE A 239 4.51 -1.06 26.02
N ASP A 240 4.12 -0.77 27.27
CA ASP A 240 4.44 -1.60 28.43
C ASP A 240 3.96 -3.06 28.26
N GLY A 241 4.65 -4.00 28.88
CA GLY A 241 4.33 -5.42 28.79
C GLY A 241 4.91 -6.12 27.56
N ASN A 242 5.85 -5.50 26.85
CA ASN A 242 6.46 -6.01 25.63
C ASN A 242 5.46 -6.23 24.48
N CYS A 243 4.47 -5.39 24.38
CA CYS A 243 3.53 -5.33 23.27
C CYS A 243 3.84 -4.14 22.37
N GLY A 244 3.26 -4.10 21.17
CA GLY A 244 3.24 -2.95 20.31
C GLY A 244 1.82 -2.39 20.15
N SER A 245 1.72 -1.13 19.75
CA SER A 245 0.46 -0.44 19.47
C SER A 245 0.67 0.63 18.42
N HIS A 246 -0.42 1.25 18.00
CA HIS A 246 -0.47 2.38 17.08
C HIS A 246 -1.73 3.21 17.35
N GLY A 247 -1.93 4.32 16.64
CA GLY A 247 -3.14 5.14 16.74
C GLY A 247 -2.95 6.45 17.50
N LEU A 248 -1.72 6.75 17.94
CA LEU A 248 -1.40 7.96 18.67
C LEU A 248 -0.79 9.06 17.78
N ASP A 249 -0.91 10.30 18.23
CA ASP A 249 -0.29 11.46 17.57
C ASP A 249 1.19 11.56 17.94
N MET A 250 2.00 10.64 17.40
CA MET A 250 3.43 10.57 17.61
C MET A 250 4.17 10.18 16.33
N ASP A 251 5.44 10.55 16.26
CA ASP A 251 6.26 10.35 15.03
C ASP A 251 6.35 8.87 14.63
N GLU A 252 6.40 7.96 15.60
CA GLU A 252 6.52 6.52 15.41
C GLU A 252 5.30 5.91 14.70
N ASP A 253 4.12 6.46 14.96
CA ASP A 253 2.86 5.98 14.38
C ASP A 253 2.53 6.67 13.06
N LEU A 254 2.95 7.93 12.91
CA LEU A 254 2.55 8.77 11.80
C LEU A 254 3.55 8.76 10.63
N ASN A 255 4.86 8.59 10.91
CA ASN A 255 5.86 8.60 9.86
C ASN A 255 6.01 7.21 9.24
N ILE A 256 5.73 7.14 7.94
CA ILE A 256 5.86 5.95 7.11
C ILE A 256 6.76 6.24 5.90
N LEU A 257 7.34 5.19 5.31
CA LEU A 257 8.24 5.32 4.19
C LEU A 257 7.79 4.38 3.06
N HIS A 258 7.04 4.91 2.10
CA HIS A 258 6.71 4.17 0.90
C HIS A 258 7.91 4.01 -0.03
N ARG A 259 7.97 2.90 -0.74
CA ARG A 259 9.02 2.65 -1.72
C ARG A 259 8.45 2.14 -3.02
N TYR A 260 9.02 2.61 -4.13
CA TYR A 260 8.49 2.32 -5.47
C TYR A 260 9.60 1.94 -6.44
N VAL A 261 9.23 1.13 -7.42
CA VAL A 261 10.02 0.85 -8.61
C VAL A 261 9.10 0.88 -9.84
N ILE A 262 9.62 1.36 -10.96
CA ILE A 262 8.94 1.31 -12.25
C ILE A 262 9.74 0.41 -13.19
N HIS A 263 9.03 -0.52 -13.82
CA HIS A 263 9.53 -1.33 -14.92
C HIS A 263 8.92 -0.81 -16.22
N PRO A 264 9.68 -0.06 -17.04
CA PRO A 264 9.22 0.36 -18.36
C PRO A 264 9.03 -0.83 -19.29
N SER A 265 8.02 -0.73 -20.19
CA SER A 265 7.88 -1.72 -21.26
C SER A 265 9.15 -1.79 -22.12
N GLN A 266 9.45 -2.98 -22.61
CA GLN A 266 10.61 -3.23 -23.48
C GLN A 266 10.26 -3.11 -24.97
N ASP A 267 9.02 -2.72 -25.29
CA ASP A 267 8.50 -2.53 -26.64
C ASP A 267 8.71 -1.09 -27.15
#